data_c20be4a819215d2a3543fe66a54cd972
#
_entry.id   c20be4a819215d2a3543fe66a54cd972
#
_cell.length_a   1.000
_cell.length_b   1.000
_cell.length_c   1.000
_cell.angle_alpha   90.00
_cell.angle_beta   90.00
_cell.angle_gamma   90.00
#
_symmetry.space_group_name_H-M   'P 1'
#
loop_
_entity.id
_entity.type
_entity.pdbx_description
1 polymer ?
#
loop_
_entity_poly.entity_id
_entity_poly.type
_entity_poly.pdbx_seq_one_letter_code
_entity_poly.pdbx_strand_id
1 'polypeptide(L)'
;MLVVAVLVISPAVAPPTARAVTPPVVDRGFLPAPGPAAPPYPTEPSAPCATSGPAVSTRLPDRPDLRSAWAVTRGAGQTVAVIDTGVARHRLLPHLVAGGDFVSTGDGTQDCDGHGTIVAGLIGSAPDAASGFSGIAPEATIIGIRQSSSTFREAGGGAGVGDVDTLAAAVRLAADLGATVINISSVACLAAADALDDRALGAALSYAVDVKNAVVVAAAGNVGGHGSCPRQNPVATAGPAPDWERVDVVASPCWYDDQVLTVGSVRADGTASEYSLAGPWVDVAAPAEGVVSLDPVGEGLVDRAPDGDGTQPISGTSYAAPVVAGYVALLRSVAPHLTARQVMKRIEDTALPAAGGWNPHTGHGVVDLRGALDAVHPAAPPPARPVAAVSPAAEDTRPGRIATAGAALCLAVAMVSIATGRLRRPRHGVPLD
;
A
#
# COMPACT_ATOMS: atom_id res chain seq x y z
N MET A 1 32.96 -55.92 36.76
CA MET A 1 32.87 -54.48 36.44
C MET A 1 31.48 -54.25 35.83
N LEU A 2 30.60 -53.60 36.60
CA LEU A 2 29.24 -53.26 36.14
C LEU A 2 29.34 -51.85 35.54
N VAL A 3 29.02 -51.68 34.24
CA VAL A 3 28.94 -50.38 33.59
C VAL A 3 27.50 -49.88 33.76
N VAL A 4 27.32 -48.83 34.59
CA VAL A 4 26.02 -48.14 34.73
C VAL A 4 25.96 -47.04 33.65
N ALA A 5 25.11 -47.23 32.65
CA ALA A 5 24.80 -46.23 31.67
C ALA A 5 23.83 -45.19 32.27
N VAL A 6 24.26 -43.98 32.50
CA VAL A 6 23.42 -42.84 32.92
C VAL A 6 22.76 -42.26 31.67
N LEU A 7 21.45 -42.47 31.53
CA LEU A 7 20.64 -41.83 30.50
C LEU A 7 20.40 -40.36 30.90
N VAL A 8 21.04 -39.43 30.24
CA VAL A 8 20.77 -37.98 30.38
C VAL A 8 19.54 -37.64 29.53
N ILE A 9 18.38 -37.51 30.18
CA ILE A 9 17.17 -36.99 29.54
C ILE A 9 17.27 -35.48 29.50
N SER A 10 17.62 -34.90 28.33
CA SER A 10 17.51 -33.46 28.11
C SER A 10 16.04 -33.07 28.06
N PRO A 11 15.57 -32.09 28.83
CA PRO A 11 14.22 -31.58 28.69
C PRO A 11 14.06 -30.99 27.29
N ALA A 12 13.16 -31.52 26.50
CA ALA A 12 12.72 -30.90 25.26
C ALA A 12 12.01 -29.58 25.62
N VAL A 13 12.65 -28.44 25.33
CA VAL A 13 11.97 -27.12 25.38
C VAL A 13 10.92 -27.14 24.27
N ALA A 14 9.65 -27.26 24.65
CA ALA A 14 8.55 -27.12 23.70
C ALA A 14 8.64 -25.74 23.05
N PRO A 15 8.48 -25.64 21.72
CA PRO A 15 8.41 -24.32 21.07
C PRO A 15 7.23 -23.55 21.67
N PRO A 16 7.34 -22.22 21.84
CA PRO A 16 6.23 -21.41 22.28
C PRO A 16 5.05 -21.66 21.33
N THR A 17 3.90 -22.01 21.88
CA THR A 17 2.67 -22.15 21.11
C THR A 17 2.18 -20.78 20.70
N ALA A 18 1.97 -20.54 19.40
CA ALA A 18 1.28 -19.37 18.91
C ALA A 18 -0.04 -19.21 19.68
N ARG A 19 -0.34 -17.98 20.07
CA ARG A 19 -1.53 -17.67 20.87
C ARG A 19 -2.57 -17.04 19.96
N ALA A 20 -3.81 -17.46 20.06
CA ALA A 20 -4.92 -16.75 19.42
C ALA A 20 -5.00 -15.35 20.02
N VAL A 21 -4.97 -14.34 19.16
CA VAL A 21 -5.27 -12.94 19.48
C VAL A 21 -6.54 -12.54 18.75
N THR A 22 -7.16 -11.46 19.19
CA THR A 22 -8.29 -10.84 18.50
C THR A 22 -8.02 -9.35 18.36
N PRO A 23 -8.53 -8.68 17.31
CA PRO A 23 -8.47 -7.23 17.23
C PRO A 23 -8.98 -6.63 18.53
N PRO A 24 -8.30 -5.60 19.10
CA PRO A 24 -8.73 -5.00 20.34
C PRO A 24 -10.09 -4.32 20.20
N VAL A 25 -10.92 -4.45 21.21
CA VAL A 25 -12.20 -3.73 21.26
C VAL A 25 -11.93 -2.26 21.61
N VAL A 26 -12.39 -1.35 20.76
CA VAL A 26 -12.23 0.08 20.99
C VAL A 26 -13.16 0.58 22.10
N ASP A 27 -12.58 1.16 23.14
CA ASP A 27 -13.31 1.86 24.19
C ASP A 27 -13.07 3.38 24.06
N ARG A 28 -14.06 4.09 23.54
CA ARG A 28 -13.98 5.56 23.33
C ARG A 28 -13.85 6.36 24.62
N GLY A 29 -14.09 5.76 25.79
CA GLY A 29 -13.88 6.39 27.09
C GLY A 29 -12.42 6.69 27.41
N PHE A 30 -11.49 6.05 26.69
CA PHE A 30 -10.04 6.29 26.81
C PHE A 30 -9.50 7.36 25.86
N LEU A 31 -10.36 8.07 25.11
CA LEU A 31 -9.89 9.10 24.18
C LEU A 31 -9.10 10.18 24.93
N PRO A 32 -7.84 10.45 24.53
CA PRO A 32 -7.03 11.50 25.14
C PRO A 32 -7.74 12.85 25.13
N ALA A 33 -7.56 13.65 26.17
CA ALA A 33 -8.09 15.01 26.19
C ALA A 33 -7.47 15.85 25.04
N PRO A 34 -8.22 16.79 24.45
CA PRO A 34 -7.66 17.72 23.48
C PRO A 34 -6.64 18.63 24.15
N GLY A 35 -5.52 18.88 23.47
CA GLY A 35 -4.48 19.76 23.99
C GLY A 35 -3.35 19.97 22.97
N PRO A 36 -2.49 20.96 23.22
CA PRO A 36 -1.28 21.15 22.43
C PRO A 36 -0.31 19.99 22.66
N ALA A 37 0.57 19.74 21.69
CA ALA A 37 1.69 18.83 21.87
C ALA A 37 2.62 19.32 22.96
N ALA A 38 3.01 18.42 23.85
CA ALA A 38 4.05 18.68 24.87
C ALA A 38 4.66 17.33 25.28
N PRO A 39 5.95 17.29 25.64
CA PRO A 39 6.54 16.08 26.21
C PRO A 39 5.88 15.78 27.57
N PRO A 40 5.56 14.49 27.85
CA PRO A 40 4.89 14.10 29.09
C PRO A 40 5.82 14.24 30.33
N TYR A 41 7.12 14.31 30.09
CA TYR A 41 8.18 14.46 31.10
C TYR A 41 9.35 15.26 30.51
N PRO A 42 10.25 15.83 31.35
CA PRO A 42 11.44 16.51 30.86
C PRO A 42 12.33 15.56 30.04
N THR A 43 12.79 16.01 28.89
CA THR A 43 13.67 15.26 28.00
C THR A 43 15.00 15.98 27.77
N GLU A 44 16.02 15.24 27.40
CA GLU A 44 17.33 15.76 27.03
C GLU A 44 17.92 15.00 25.83
N PRO A 45 18.77 15.64 25.01
CA PRO A 45 19.49 14.93 23.96
C PRO A 45 20.40 13.83 24.55
N SER A 46 20.36 12.64 23.95
CA SER A 46 21.16 11.48 24.36
C SER A 46 22.20 11.07 23.30
N ALA A 47 22.01 11.52 22.05
CA ALA A 47 22.93 11.29 20.96
C ALA A 47 22.98 12.50 20.01
N PRO A 48 24.02 12.62 19.17
CA PRO A 48 24.04 13.61 18.10
C PRO A 48 22.90 13.39 17.10
N CYS A 49 22.42 14.48 16.50
CA CYS A 49 21.46 14.36 15.40
C CYS A 49 22.07 13.64 14.19
N ALA A 50 21.22 13.08 13.35
CA ALA A 50 21.57 12.49 12.08
C ALA A 50 22.41 13.46 11.25
N THR A 51 23.33 12.92 10.46
CA THR A 51 24.14 13.67 9.51
C THR A 51 23.63 13.36 8.10
N SER A 52 23.90 14.27 7.15
CA SER A 52 23.58 14.02 5.74
C SER A 52 24.21 12.72 5.26
N GLY A 53 23.42 11.89 4.61
CA GLY A 53 23.90 10.73 3.89
C GLY A 53 24.67 11.10 2.61
N PRO A 54 25.22 10.11 1.89
CA PRO A 54 25.80 10.34 0.57
C PRO A 54 24.74 10.93 -0.36
N ALA A 55 25.06 12.05 -1.01
CA ALA A 55 24.14 12.72 -1.94
C ALA A 55 23.83 11.85 -3.15
N VAL A 56 22.57 11.72 -3.50
CA VAL A 56 22.14 11.09 -4.76
C VAL A 56 22.45 12.02 -5.92
N SER A 57 23.39 11.64 -6.75
CA SER A 57 23.86 12.44 -7.90
C SER A 57 23.23 12.05 -9.24
N THR A 58 22.61 10.89 -9.33
CA THR A 58 21.97 10.36 -10.53
C THR A 58 20.52 10.82 -10.63
N ARG A 59 20.11 11.23 -11.84
CA ARG A 59 18.71 11.53 -12.11
C ARG A 59 17.88 10.24 -11.96
N LEU A 60 16.79 10.33 -11.20
CA LEU A 60 15.89 9.21 -10.99
C LEU A 60 15.10 8.87 -12.26
N PRO A 61 14.76 7.60 -12.47
CA PRO A 61 13.94 7.18 -13.59
C PRO A 61 12.55 7.82 -13.51
N ASP A 62 11.97 8.02 -14.69
CA ASP A 62 10.64 8.57 -14.82
C ASP A 62 9.58 7.61 -14.27
N ARG A 63 8.53 8.16 -13.67
CA ARG A 63 7.40 7.43 -13.06
C ARG A 63 6.12 7.68 -13.87
N PRO A 64 5.84 6.88 -14.90
CA PRO A 64 4.66 7.06 -15.75
C PRO A 64 3.34 6.84 -15.01
N ASP A 65 3.33 6.02 -13.96
CA ASP A 65 2.22 5.83 -13.03
C ASP A 65 1.80 7.15 -12.35
N LEU A 66 2.77 7.85 -11.75
CA LEU A 66 2.52 9.16 -11.13
C LEU A 66 2.12 10.24 -12.16
N ARG A 67 2.75 10.26 -13.33
CA ARG A 67 2.35 11.23 -14.36
C ARG A 67 0.90 11.06 -14.80
N SER A 68 0.44 9.83 -14.97
CA SER A 68 -0.96 9.56 -15.30
C SER A 68 -1.89 10.00 -14.18
N ALA A 69 -1.54 9.72 -12.92
CA ALA A 69 -2.31 10.18 -11.77
C ALA A 69 -2.34 11.71 -11.67
N TRP A 70 -1.20 12.37 -11.91
CA TRP A 70 -1.10 13.84 -11.86
C TRP A 70 -1.79 14.57 -13.02
N ALA A 71 -2.15 13.87 -14.08
CA ALA A 71 -3.08 14.43 -15.08
C ALA A 71 -4.49 14.60 -14.51
N VAL A 72 -4.83 13.87 -13.43
CA VAL A 72 -6.12 13.92 -12.74
C VAL A 72 -6.02 14.78 -11.48
N THR A 73 -5.03 14.52 -10.63
CA THR A 73 -4.85 15.22 -9.35
C THR A 73 -3.40 15.11 -8.84
N ARG A 74 -2.99 16.11 -8.03
CA ARG A 74 -1.71 16.14 -7.33
C ARG A 74 -1.88 16.20 -5.80
N GLY A 75 -3.11 15.94 -5.31
CA GLY A 75 -3.44 15.92 -3.89
C GLY A 75 -3.84 17.26 -3.28
N ALA A 76 -4.13 18.27 -4.12
CA ALA A 76 -4.56 19.58 -3.64
C ALA A 76 -5.78 19.47 -2.71
N GLY A 77 -5.79 20.29 -1.64
CA GLY A 77 -6.87 20.33 -0.65
C GLY A 77 -6.82 19.18 0.38
N GLN A 78 -5.83 18.27 0.27
CA GLN A 78 -5.62 17.24 1.28
C GLN A 78 -4.53 17.64 2.28
N THR A 79 -4.69 17.18 3.52
CA THR A 79 -3.75 17.40 4.62
C THR A 79 -3.30 16.06 5.16
N VAL A 80 -2.00 15.79 5.09
CA VAL A 80 -1.38 14.55 5.57
C VAL A 80 -0.56 14.86 6.81
N ALA A 81 -0.97 14.33 7.96
CA ALA A 81 -0.15 14.40 9.17
C ALA A 81 0.89 13.27 9.14
N VAL A 82 2.15 13.61 9.35
CA VAL A 82 3.27 12.70 9.53
C VAL A 82 3.58 12.68 11.02
N ILE A 83 3.15 11.62 11.71
CA ILE A 83 3.45 11.36 13.12
C ILE A 83 4.71 10.50 13.16
N ASP A 84 5.85 11.12 13.49
CA ASP A 84 7.15 10.52 13.33
C ASP A 84 8.20 11.21 14.24
N THR A 85 9.47 11.21 13.83
CA THR A 85 10.59 11.87 14.53
C THR A 85 10.65 13.39 14.32
N GLY A 86 9.64 13.96 13.68
CA GLY A 86 9.57 15.33 13.19
C GLY A 86 9.73 15.40 11.67
N VAL A 87 9.60 16.59 11.09
CA VAL A 87 9.83 16.83 9.67
C VAL A 87 10.66 18.09 9.50
N ALA A 88 11.91 17.95 9.08
CA ALA A 88 12.79 19.11 8.85
C ALA A 88 12.28 19.98 7.69
N ARG A 89 12.45 21.29 7.82
CA ARG A 89 12.17 22.22 6.72
C ARG A 89 13.12 21.94 5.56
N HIS A 90 12.55 21.75 4.38
CA HIS A 90 13.30 21.45 3.15
C HIS A 90 12.70 22.21 1.97
N ARG A 91 13.55 22.67 1.01
CA ARG A 91 13.10 23.44 -0.17
C ARG A 91 12.02 22.73 -0.99
N LEU A 92 12.03 21.38 -0.96
CA LEU A 92 11.05 20.55 -1.67
C LEU A 92 9.80 20.22 -0.84
N LEU A 93 9.65 20.76 0.39
CA LEU A 93 8.43 20.68 1.19
C LEU A 93 7.80 22.05 1.42
N PRO A 94 7.37 22.74 0.36
CA PRO A 94 6.85 24.12 0.45
C PRO A 94 5.52 24.19 1.25
N HIS A 95 4.81 23.08 1.41
CA HIS A 95 3.53 22.99 2.09
C HIS A 95 3.64 22.34 3.48
N LEU A 96 4.83 22.40 4.11
CA LEU A 96 5.04 21.90 5.48
C LEU A 96 4.47 22.90 6.51
N VAL A 97 3.66 22.36 7.42
CA VAL A 97 3.05 23.06 8.55
C VAL A 97 3.49 22.41 9.87
N ALA A 98 3.74 23.23 10.88
CA ALA A 98 4.04 22.77 12.23
C ALA A 98 2.80 22.12 12.87
N GLY A 99 2.97 20.90 13.41
CA GLY A 99 1.91 20.12 14.06
C GLY A 99 2.11 19.93 15.54
N GLY A 100 3.32 20.18 16.06
CA GLY A 100 3.66 20.06 17.47
C GLY A 100 4.73 19.03 17.80
N ASP A 101 5.25 19.08 19.02
CA ASP A 101 6.37 18.29 19.48
C ASP A 101 6.08 17.64 20.84
N PHE A 102 6.04 16.30 20.89
CA PHE A 102 5.89 15.50 22.11
C PHE A 102 7.25 15.03 22.67
N VAL A 103 8.35 15.37 22.01
CA VAL A 103 9.70 14.99 22.41
C VAL A 103 10.41 16.13 23.14
N SER A 104 10.20 17.39 22.69
CA SER A 104 10.88 18.57 23.21
C SER A 104 9.96 19.79 23.18
N THR A 105 10.55 21.00 23.20
CA THR A 105 9.83 22.28 23.14
C THR A 105 9.72 22.84 21.70
N GLY A 106 9.90 21.99 20.70
CA GLY A 106 9.82 22.36 19.28
C GLY A 106 8.38 22.50 18.79
N ASP A 107 8.23 22.58 17.48
CA ASP A 107 6.96 22.71 16.78
C ASP A 107 6.63 21.54 15.82
N GLY A 108 7.48 20.48 15.83
CA GLY A 108 7.38 19.34 14.93
C GLY A 108 8.12 19.52 13.60
N THR A 109 8.72 20.72 13.35
CA THR A 109 9.51 20.98 12.15
C THR A 109 11.03 20.85 12.37
N GLN A 110 11.42 20.18 13.45
CA GLN A 110 12.78 19.73 13.74
C GLN A 110 12.79 18.20 13.70
N ASP A 111 13.79 17.64 13.02
CA ASP A 111 13.96 16.20 12.87
C ASP A 111 15.42 15.82 13.12
N CYS A 112 15.73 15.51 14.37
CA CYS A 112 17.10 15.14 14.77
C CYS A 112 17.45 13.70 14.33
N ASP A 113 16.46 12.84 14.20
CA ASP A 113 16.62 11.45 13.81
C ASP A 113 16.64 11.27 12.28
N GLY A 114 15.99 12.16 11.52
CA GLY A 114 15.95 12.19 10.05
C GLY A 114 14.88 11.31 9.42
N HIS A 115 14.24 10.44 10.17
CA HIS A 115 13.30 9.45 9.63
C HIS A 115 12.01 10.11 9.10
N GLY A 116 11.38 11.00 9.87
CA GLY A 116 10.13 11.64 9.48
C GLY A 116 10.28 12.57 8.27
N THR A 117 11.44 13.16 8.06
CA THR A 117 11.74 13.97 6.87
C THR A 117 11.77 13.11 5.60
N ILE A 118 12.40 11.93 5.68
CA ILE A 118 12.40 10.94 4.59
C ILE A 118 10.96 10.51 4.27
N VAL A 119 10.17 10.18 5.29
CA VAL A 119 8.75 9.83 5.19
C VAL A 119 7.93 10.94 4.52
N ALA A 120 8.06 12.18 5.00
CA ALA A 120 7.36 13.33 4.45
C ALA A 120 7.72 13.61 2.98
N GLY A 121 9.00 13.40 2.62
CA GLY A 121 9.48 13.52 1.25
C GLY A 121 8.80 12.57 0.28
N LEU A 122 8.58 11.32 0.68
CA LEU A 122 7.86 10.32 -0.13
C LEU A 122 6.39 10.70 -0.35
N ILE A 123 5.77 11.36 0.62
CA ILE A 123 4.36 11.79 0.53
C ILE A 123 4.23 13.05 -0.34
N GLY A 124 4.88 14.15 0.04
CA GLY A 124 4.48 15.50 -0.38
C GLY A 124 5.59 16.36 -0.98
N SER A 125 6.74 15.78 -1.32
CA SER A 125 7.82 16.56 -1.95
C SER A 125 7.40 17.13 -3.29
N ALA A 126 7.66 18.42 -3.48
CA ALA A 126 7.47 19.08 -4.76
C ALA A 126 8.38 18.47 -5.85
N PRO A 127 7.95 18.44 -7.11
CA PRO A 127 8.78 17.91 -8.20
C PRO A 127 10.08 18.70 -8.36
N ASP A 128 11.20 17.99 -8.40
CA ASP A 128 12.52 18.57 -8.66
C ASP A 128 13.02 18.17 -10.05
N ALA A 129 13.04 19.14 -10.97
CA ALA A 129 13.43 18.92 -12.35
C ALA A 129 14.88 18.44 -12.49
N ALA A 130 15.76 18.80 -11.56
CA ALA A 130 17.18 18.44 -11.61
C ALA A 130 17.39 16.96 -11.32
N SER A 131 16.81 16.46 -10.23
CA SER A 131 16.95 15.06 -9.80
C SER A 131 15.89 14.12 -10.40
N GLY A 132 14.76 14.64 -10.86
CA GLY A 132 13.59 13.86 -11.26
C GLY A 132 12.78 13.32 -10.08
N PHE A 133 13.13 13.68 -8.85
CA PHE A 133 12.43 13.27 -7.64
C PHE A 133 11.11 14.06 -7.45
N SER A 134 10.13 13.39 -6.86
CA SER A 134 8.92 14.01 -6.34
C SER A 134 8.28 13.08 -5.32
N GLY A 135 7.58 13.64 -4.36
CA GLY A 135 6.59 12.92 -3.56
C GLY A 135 5.39 12.51 -4.41
N ILE A 136 4.53 11.72 -3.85
CA ILE A 136 3.35 11.15 -4.53
C ILE A 136 2.24 12.20 -4.69
N ALA A 137 1.95 12.96 -3.63
CA ALA A 137 0.91 13.97 -3.56
C ALA A 137 1.53 15.38 -3.32
N PRO A 138 2.24 15.96 -4.32
CA PRO A 138 3.10 17.15 -4.13
C PRO A 138 2.33 18.44 -3.82
N GLU A 139 1.00 18.46 -3.97
CA GLU A 139 0.16 19.62 -3.63
C GLU A 139 -0.63 19.40 -2.32
N ALA A 140 -0.40 18.27 -1.62
CA ALA A 140 -0.93 18.08 -0.29
C ALA A 140 -0.17 18.92 0.75
N THR A 141 -0.89 19.38 1.78
CA THR A 141 -0.28 19.98 2.97
C THR A 141 0.27 18.87 3.87
N ILE A 142 1.50 19.03 4.34
CA ILE A 142 2.12 18.11 5.31
C ILE A 142 2.10 18.76 6.68
N ILE A 143 1.53 18.09 7.68
CA ILE A 143 1.65 18.47 9.10
C ILE A 143 2.73 17.60 9.72
N GLY A 144 3.85 18.19 10.14
CA GLY A 144 4.91 17.49 10.87
C GLY A 144 4.59 17.44 12.36
N ILE A 145 4.46 16.24 12.93
CA ILE A 145 4.27 16.01 14.37
C ILE A 145 5.43 15.16 14.87
N ARG A 146 6.23 15.71 15.77
CA ARG A 146 7.32 14.99 16.41
C ARG A 146 6.77 14.23 17.60
N GLN A 147 6.61 12.90 17.46
CA GLN A 147 6.06 12.03 18.49
C GLN A 147 7.13 11.19 19.18
N SER A 148 8.20 10.84 18.47
CA SER A 148 9.26 9.98 18.99
C SER A 148 10.65 10.47 18.60
N SER A 149 11.67 9.97 19.28
CA SER A 149 13.07 10.20 18.94
C SER A 149 13.96 9.12 19.60
N SER A 150 14.91 8.60 18.85
CA SER A 150 15.99 7.74 19.36
C SER A 150 17.18 8.53 19.88
N THR A 151 17.28 9.81 19.49
CA THR A 151 18.37 10.73 19.86
C THR A 151 18.07 11.55 21.11
N PHE A 152 16.86 11.41 21.68
CA PHE A 152 16.45 12.00 22.94
C PHE A 152 16.15 10.90 23.97
N ARG A 153 16.16 11.26 25.25
CA ARG A 153 15.78 10.39 26.37
C ARG A 153 15.02 11.19 27.42
N GLU A 154 14.31 10.51 28.30
CA GLU A 154 13.83 11.10 29.55
C GLU A 154 15.03 11.59 30.38
N ALA A 155 14.93 12.76 30.99
CA ALA A 155 15.99 13.32 31.83
C ALA A 155 16.26 12.37 33.00
N GLY A 156 17.46 11.79 33.03
CA GLY A 156 17.87 10.78 34.02
C GLY A 156 17.31 9.37 33.75
N GLY A 157 16.66 9.12 32.62
CA GLY A 157 16.03 7.86 32.24
C GLY A 157 16.80 7.05 31.19
N GLY A 158 16.09 6.09 30.57
CA GLY A 158 16.58 5.21 29.49
C GLY A 158 16.79 5.93 28.17
N ALA A 159 17.09 5.15 27.11
CA ALA A 159 17.26 5.66 25.75
C ALA A 159 15.91 5.70 25.01
N GLY A 160 15.75 6.72 24.15
CA GLY A 160 14.55 6.90 23.32
C GLY A 160 13.41 7.63 24.05
N VAL A 161 12.57 8.28 23.27
CA VAL A 161 11.33 8.95 23.70
C VAL A 161 10.23 8.56 22.71
N GLY A 162 9.02 8.39 23.20
CA GLY A 162 7.84 8.01 22.45
C GLY A 162 7.31 6.66 22.90
N ASP A 163 6.00 6.62 23.13
CA ASP A 163 5.26 5.46 23.56
C ASP A 163 3.84 5.47 22.94
N VAL A 164 3.03 4.47 23.28
CA VAL A 164 1.66 4.35 22.74
C VAL A 164 0.72 5.45 23.27
N ASP A 165 0.99 6.01 24.44
CA ASP A 165 0.16 7.09 25.00
C ASP A 165 0.43 8.43 24.30
N THR A 166 1.70 8.77 24.08
CA THR A 166 2.07 9.95 23.28
C THR A 166 1.63 9.79 21.82
N LEU A 167 1.66 8.56 21.26
CA LEU A 167 1.11 8.29 19.93
C LEU A 167 -0.40 8.51 19.90
N ALA A 168 -1.14 8.08 20.93
CA ALA A 168 -2.59 8.33 21.05
C ALA A 168 -2.90 9.84 21.07
N ALA A 169 -2.13 10.60 21.83
CA ALA A 169 -2.28 12.07 21.90
C ALA A 169 -1.93 12.73 20.55
N ALA A 170 -0.89 12.25 19.85
CA ALA A 170 -0.50 12.75 18.52
C ALA A 170 -1.55 12.46 17.45
N VAL A 171 -2.16 11.24 17.44
CA VAL A 171 -3.27 10.88 16.54
C VAL A 171 -4.49 11.78 16.81
N ARG A 172 -4.84 11.99 18.09
CA ARG A 172 -5.91 12.92 18.46
C ARG A 172 -5.65 14.33 17.96
N LEU A 173 -4.43 14.85 18.16
CA LEU A 173 -4.02 16.17 17.72
C LEU A 173 -4.06 16.30 16.20
N ALA A 174 -3.51 15.34 15.47
CA ALA A 174 -3.53 15.31 14.00
C ALA A 174 -4.95 15.40 13.45
N ALA A 175 -5.89 14.63 14.05
CA ALA A 175 -7.29 14.64 13.68
C ALA A 175 -7.98 15.99 14.02
N ASP A 176 -7.62 16.62 15.13
CA ASP A 176 -8.15 17.94 15.52
C ASP A 176 -7.55 19.08 14.70
N LEU A 177 -6.33 18.95 14.18
CA LEU A 177 -5.71 19.85 13.19
C LEU A 177 -6.31 19.71 11.78
N GLY A 178 -7.25 18.78 11.58
CA GLY A 178 -7.95 18.60 10.31
C GLY A 178 -7.19 17.76 9.30
N ALA A 179 -6.27 16.89 9.74
CA ALA A 179 -5.65 15.92 8.85
C ALA A 179 -6.72 15.03 8.21
N THR A 180 -6.66 14.89 6.89
CA THR A 180 -7.52 13.98 6.13
C THR A 180 -6.87 12.60 5.97
N VAL A 181 -5.54 12.54 6.13
CA VAL A 181 -4.72 11.34 6.16
C VAL A 181 -3.75 11.46 7.32
N ILE A 182 -3.55 10.39 8.08
CA ILE A 182 -2.57 10.32 9.16
C ILE A 182 -1.61 9.17 8.82
N ASN A 183 -0.33 9.47 8.63
CA ASN A 183 0.72 8.49 8.41
C ASN A 183 1.45 8.22 9.72
N ILE A 184 1.54 6.93 10.10
CA ILE A 184 2.26 6.44 11.28
C ILE A 184 3.30 5.43 10.78
N SER A 185 4.57 5.85 10.76
CA SER A 185 5.67 4.98 10.29
C SER A 185 6.44 4.30 11.44
N SER A 186 5.91 4.35 12.64
CA SER A 186 6.44 3.67 13.84
C SER A 186 5.42 2.69 14.40
N VAL A 187 5.89 1.59 14.99
CA VAL A 187 5.05 0.56 15.62
C VAL A 187 5.65 0.10 16.94
N ALA A 188 4.78 -0.22 17.90
CA ALA A 188 5.17 -0.95 19.10
C ALA A 188 4.93 -2.45 18.85
N CYS A 189 6.00 -3.25 18.84
CA CYS A 189 5.93 -4.69 18.67
C CYS A 189 6.17 -5.40 20.01
N LEU A 190 5.26 -6.30 20.39
CA LEU A 190 5.37 -7.11 21.59
C LEU A 190 5.06 -8.58 21.29
N ALA A 191 5.59 -9.48 22.14
CA ALA A 191 5.13 -10.86 22.09
C ALA A 191 3.64 -10.91 22.44
N ALA A 192 2.86 -11.72 21.73
CA ALA A 192 1.41 -11.86 21.95
C ALA A 192 1.03 -12.33 23.37
N ALA A 193 2.04 -12.86 24.12
CA ALA A 193 1.87 -13.23 25.51
C ALA A 193 1.95 -12.05 26.49
N ASP A 194 2.52 -10.92 26.05
CA ASP A 194 2.74 -9.74 26.87
C ASP A 194 1.49 -8.83 26.81
N ALA A 195 1.24 -8.12 27.90
CA ALA A 195 0.13 -7.17 27.93
C ALA A 195 0.59 -5.80 27.40
N LEU A 196 -0.15 -5.27 26.42
CA LEU A 196 -0.02 -3.89 25.96
C LEU A 196 -1.32 -3.15 26.31
N ASP A 197 -1.22 -2.09 27.11
CA ASP A 197 -2.35 -1.19 27.33
C ASP A 197 -2.26 -0.02 26.34
N ASP A 198 -2.87 -0.16 25.18
CA ASP A 198 -2.95 0.87 24.15
C ASP A 198 -4.40 1.32 23.88
N ARG A 199 -5.30 1.16 24.88
CA ARG A 199 -6.71 1.54 24.75
C ARG A 199 -6.90 3.02 24.39
N ALA A 200 -6.02 3.91 24.88
CA ALA A 200 -6.04 5.31 24.51
C ALA A 200 -5.75 5.51 23.01
N LEU A 201 -4.82 4.73 22.46
CA LEU A 201 -4.52 4.75 21.02
C LEU A 201 -5.69 4.22 20.21
N GLY A 202 -6.32 3.10 20.61
CA GLY A 202 -7.52 2.58 19.94
C GLY A 202 -8.66 3.60 19.91
N ALA A 203 -8.89 4.31 21.03
CA ALA A 203 -9.88 5.38 21.10
C ALA A 203 -9.55 6.56 20.17
N ALA A 204 -8.27 6.96 20.07
CA ALA A 204 -7.81 8.04 19.21
C ALA A 204 -7.91 7.65 17.71
N LEU A 205 -7.61 6.41 17.36
CA LEU A 205 -7.77 5.87 15.99
C LEU A 205 -9.25 5.89 15.58
N SER A 206 -10.15 5.37 16.43
CA SER A 206 -11.59 5.44 16.17
C SER A 206 -12.10 6.88 16.05
N TYR A 207 -11.59 7.79 16.87
CA TYR A 207 -11.92 9.20 16.75
C TYR A 207 -11.48 9.79 15.41
N ALA A 208 -10.26 9.51 14.98
CA ALA A 208 -9.73 9.98 13.70
C ALA A 208 -10.57 9.44 12.52
N VAL A 209 -10.86 8.14 12.52
CA VAL A 209 -11.56 7.48 11.41
C VAL A 209 -13.06 7.76 11.40
N ASP A 210 -13.74 7.53 12.53
CA ASP A 210 -15.21 7.52 12.59
C ASP A 210 -15.80 8.91 12.85
N VAL A 211 -15.06 9.82 13.52
CA VAL A 211 -15.55 11.15 13.88
C VAL A 211 -14.98 12.23 12.96
N LYS A 212 -13.68 12.16 12.68
CA LYS A 212 -12.98 13.17 11.86
C LYS A 212 -12.85 12.77 10.40
N ASN A 213 -13.24 11.55 10.05
CA ASN A 213 -13.16 11.02 8.70
C ASN A 213 -11.73 11.06 8.10
N ALA A 214 -10.71 10.86 8.93
CA ALA A 214 -9.32 10.76 8.51
C ALA A 214 -8.94 9.30 8.25
N VAL A 215 -8.22 9.02 7.16
CA VAL A 215 -7.65 7.70 6.91
C VAL A 215 -6.35 7.57 7.69
N VAL A 216 -6.23 6.55 8.52
CA VAL A 216 -4.98 6.23 9.21
C VAL A 216 -4.24 5.15 8.44
N VAL A 217 -2.99 5.44 8.08
CA VAL A 217 -2.10 4.52 7.35
C VAL A 217 -0.90 4.22 8.24
N ALA A 218 -0.62 2.95 8.50
CA ALA A 218 0.51 2.56 9.35
C ALA A 218 1.43 1.53 8.69
N ALA A 219 2.70 1.56 9.10
CA ALA A 219 3.69 0.56 8.74
C ALA A 219 3.40 -0.77 9.45
N ALA A 220 3.54 -1.91 8.77
CA ALA A 220 3.29 -3.22 9.36
C ALA A 220 4.29 -3.63 10.45
N GLY A 221 5.48 -3.03 10.46
CA GLY A 221 6.60 -3.38 11.33
C GLY A 221 7.69 -4.15 10.60
N ASN A 222 8.89 -4.16 11.20
CA ASN A 222 10.06 -4.81 10.62
C ASN A 222 10.61 -5.86 11.57
N VAL A 223 11.04 -7.00 11.06
CA VAL A 223 11.79 -8.02 11.80
C VAL A 223 13.28 -7.91 11.48
N GLY A 224 14.13 -8.18 12.46
CA GLY A 224 15.59 -8.04 12.33
C GLY A 224 16.05 -6.58 12.37
N GLY A 225 17.25 -6.33 12.94
CA GLY A 225 17.81 -4.98 13.12
C GLY A 225 17.46 -4.32 14.46
N HIS A 226 18.01 -3.12 14.69
CA HIS A 226 17.79 -2.37 15.93
C HIS A 226 16.39 -1.74 15.95
N GLY A 227 15.65 -1.88 17.05
CA GLY A 227 14.30 -1.36 17.23
C GLY A 227 13.23 -2.09 16.46
N SER A 228 13.55 -3.24 15.87
CA SER A 228 12.63 -4.06 15.09
C SER A 228 11.77 -4.96 15.96
N CYS A 229 10.71 -5.50 15.37
CA CYS A 229 9.87 -6.51 16.03
C CYS A 229 10.70 -7.76 16.40
N PRO A 230 10.44 -8.40 17.55
CA PRO A 230 11.36 -9.42 18.11
C PRO A 230 11.52 -10.66 17.25
N ARG A 231 10.52 -11.01 16.44
CA ARG A 231 10.52 -12.15 15.52
C ARG A 231 9.40 -12.05 14.49
N GLN A 232 9.47 -12.86 13.44
CA GLN A 232 8.40 -13.01 12.46
C GLN A 232 7.23 -13.79 13.05
N ASN A 233 6.02 -13.45 12.64
CA ASN A 233 4.85 -14.28 12.89
C ASN A 233 4.90 -15.55 12.04
N PRO A 234 4.28 -16.65 12.51
CA PRO A 234 4.13 -17.85 11.71
C PRO A 234 3.40 -17.52 10.41
N VAL A 235 4.05 -17.76 9.28
CA VAL A 235 3.45 -17.50 7.97
C VAL A 235 2.55 -18.69 7.62
N ALA A 236 1.24 -18.48 7.68
CA ALA A 236 0.32 -19.39 7.03
C ALA A 236 0.49 -19.27 5.49
N THR A 237 0.29 -20.37 4.78
CA THR A 237 0.13 -20.30 3.32
C THR A 237 -1.02 -19.36 2.98
N ALA A 238 -0.91 -18.63 1.85
CA ALA A 238 -1.99 -17.78 1.36
C ALA A 238 -3.35 -18.47 1.48
N GLY A 239 -4.34 -17.77 2.02
CA GLY A 239 -5.64 -18.31 2.34
C GLY A 239 -6.78 -17.34 2.02
N PRO A 240 -8.03 -17.75 2.22
CA PRO A 240 -9.18 -16.90 1.89
C PRO A 240 -9.41 -15.76 2.90
N ALA A 241 -8.77 -15.80 4.09
CA ALA A 241 -9.00 -14.83 5.16
C ALA A 241 -7.79 -14.74 6.11
N PRO A 242 -7.65 -13.61 6.85
CA PRO A 242 -6.66 -13.43 7.92
C PRO A 242 -6.77 -14.48 9.02
N ASP A 243 -5.61 -14.98 9.51
CA ASP A 243 -5.50 -15.98 10.58
C ASP A 243 -5.03 -15.31 11.88
N TRP A 244 -5.97 -15.01 12.77
CA TRP A 244 -5.72 -14.43 14.10
C TRP A 244 -5.36 -15.46 15.16
N GLU A 245 -5.48 -16.77 14.86
CA GLU A 245 -5.23 -17.83 15.84
C GLU A 245 -3.75 -18.13 16.04
N ARG A 246 -2.90 -17.73 15.09
CA ARG A 246 -1.47 -18.02 15.08
C ARG A 246 -0.63 -16.75 14.97
N VAL A 247 -0.64 -15.98 16.07
CA VAL A 247 0.13 -14.72 16.16
C VAL A 247 1.13 -14.84 17.32
N ASP A 248 2.41 -14.67 17.03
CA ASP A 248 3.50 -14.65 18.02
C ASP A 248 3.85 -13.23 18.48
N VAL A 249 3.71 -12.26 17.59
CA VAL A 249 4.04 -10.85 17.80
C VAL A 249 2.85 -10.01 17.35
N VAL A 250 2.37 -9.14 18.22
CA VAL A 250 1.39 -8.10 17.89
C VAL A 250 2.11 -6.80 17.54
N ALA A 251 1.53 -6.02 16.63
CA ALA A 251 2.02 -4.70 16.24
C ALA A 251 0.93 -3.66 16.48
N SER A 252 1.16 -2.69 17.37
CA SER A 252 0.28 -1.54 17.59
C SER A 252 0.87 -0.34 16.83
N PRO A 253 0.03 0.40 16.04
CA PRO A 253 -1.43 0.42 15.98
C PRO A 253 -2.08 -0.62 15.06
N CYS A 254 -1.31 -1.42 14.31
CA CYS A 254 -1.79 -2.27 13.21
C CYS A 254 -2.90 -3.26 13.62
N TRP A 255 -2.85 -3.82 14.83
CA TRP A 255 -3.84 -4.79 15.30
C TRP A 255 -5.26 -4.20 15.53
N TYR A 256 -5.39 -2.84 15.46
CA TYR A 256 -6.69 -2.17 15.33
C TYR A 256 -7.17 -2.17 13.88
N ASP A 257 -7.29 -3.36 13.31
CA ASP A 257 -7.52 -3.69 11.91
C ASP A 257 -8.64 -2.84 11.25
N ASP A 258 -9.78 -2.71 11.91
CA ASP A 258 -10.89 -1.87 11.45
C ASP A 258 -10.58 -0.35 11.37
N GLN A 259 -9.52 0.12 12.00
CA GLN A 259 -9.21 1.55 12.16
C GLN A 259 -7.99 1.99 11.36
N VAL A 260 -7.16 1.06 10.92
CA VAL A 260 -5.84 1.33 10.33
C VAL A 260 -5.69 0.60 9.01
N LEU A 261 -5.26 1.30 7.97
CA LEU A 261 -4.79 0.71 6.73
C LEU A 261 -3.31 0.35 6.91
N THR A 262 -3.04 -0.91 7.19
CA THR A 262 -1.68 -1.41 7.48
C THR A 262 -0.94 -1.80 6.20
N VAL A 263 0.30 -1.33 6.08
CA VAL A 263 1.09 -1.46 4.86
C VAL A 263 2.34 -2.31 5.07
N GLY A 264 2.40 -3.44 4.38
CA GLY A 264 3.59 -4.27 4.24
C GLY A 264 4.57 -3.72 3.19
N SER A 265 5.82 -4.22 3.22
CA SER A 265 6.85 -3.87 2.25
C SER A 265 7.04 -4.96 1.21
N VAL A 266 7.22 -4.55 -0.05
CA VAL A 266 7.61 -5.42 -1.16
C VAL A 266 8.83 -4.86 -1.89
N ARG A 267 9.52 -5.73 -2.61
CA ARG A 267 10.55 -5.39 -3.61
C ARG A 267 9.92 -4.80 -4.86
N ALA A 268 10.74 -4.27 -5.75
CA ALA A 268 10.29 -3.71 -7.01
C ALA A 268 9.57 -4.73 -7.94
N ASP A 269 9.82 -6.02 -7.76
CA ASP A 269 9.15 -7.12 -8.47
C ASP A 269 7.83 -7.58 -7.83
N GLY A 270 7.42 -6.94 -6.72
CA GLY A 270 6.20 -7.27 -5.98
C GLY A 270 6.34 -8.41 -4.97
N THR A 271 7.53 -9.01 -4.82
CA THR A 271 7.77 -10.02 -3.78
C THR A 271 7.88 -9.37 -2.40
N ALA A 272 7.34 -10.02 -1.37
CA ALA A 272 7.40 -9.50 0.00
C ALA A 272 8.85 -9.32 0.46
N SER A 273 9.14 -8.18 1.10
CA SER A 273 10.43 -7.93 1.73
C SER A 273 10.62 -8.84 2.94
N GLU A 274 11.81 -9.43 3.09
CA GLU A 274 12.11 -10.41 4.15
C GLU A 274 11.94 -9.83 5.56
N TYR A 275 12.16 -8.53 5.71
CA TYR A 275 12.00 -7.82 6.97
C TYR A 275 10.55 -7.43 7.29
N SER A 276 9.61 -7.46 6.31
CA SER A 276 8.24 -7.05 6.56
C SER A 276 7.55 -8.00 7.53
N LEU A 277 7.07 -7.48 8.66
CA LEU A 277 6.32 -8.27 9.62
C LEU A 277 5.02 -8.75 8.99
N ALA A 278 4.82 -10.07 8.98
CA ALA A 278 3.56 -10.68 8.59
C ALA A 278 2.54 -10.59 9.73
N GLY A 279 1.28 -10.39 9.38
CA GLY A 279 0.21 -10.41 10.38
C GLY A 279 -1.17 -10.44 9.76
N PRO A 280 -2.20 -10.85 10.52
CA PRO A 280 -3.59 -10.86 10.03
C PRO A 280 -4.15 -9.47 9.75
N TRP A 281 -3.52 -8.43 10.27
CA TRP A 281 -3.85 -7.01 10.11
C TRP A 281 -3.22 -6.34 8.88
N VAL A 282 -2.41 -7.05 8.07
CA VAL A 282 -1.81 -6.44 6.87
C VAL A 282 -2.87 -6.35 5.78
N ASP A 283 -3.16 -5.11 5.34
CA ASP A 283 -4.20 -4.85 4.33
C ASP A 283 -3.64 -4.84 2.92
N VAL A 284 -2.53 -4.13 2.72
CA VAL A 284 -1.88 -3.96 1.41
C VAL A 284 -0.37 -3.88 1.56
N ALA A 285 0.35 -3.85 0.45
CA ALA A 285 1.78 -3.62 0.44
C ALA A 285 2.21 -2.62 -0.64
N ALA A 286 3.37 -1.98 -0.40
CA ALA A 286 3.97 -1.06 -1.36
C ALA A 286 5.48 -1.28 -1.48
N PRO A 287 6.11 -0.95 -2.64
CA PRO A 287 7.55 -1.02 -2.79
C PRO A 287 8.26 -0.06 -1.83
N ALA A 288 9.19 -0.61 -1.01
CA ALA A 288 9.93 0.18 -0.02
C ALA A 288 11.35 -0.37 0.29
N GLU A 289 12.02 -0.95 -0.70
CA GLU A 289 13.44 -1.28 -0.63
C GLU A 289 14.27 -0.32 -1.49
N GLY A 290 15.36 0.22 -0.91
CA GLY A 290 16.26 1.12 -1.60
C GLY A 290 15.57 2.42 -2.06
N VAL A 291 14.74 3.01 -1.20
CA VAL A 291 14.02 4.24 -1.55
C VAL A 291 14.94 5.46 -1.55
N VAL A 292 14.62 6.42 -2.38
CA VAL A 292 15.25 7.75 -2.40
C VAL A 292 14.28 8.76 -1.83
N SER A 293 14.76 9.66 -0.96
CA SER A 293 13.94 10.74 -0.42
C SER A 293 14.80 11.96 -0.02
N LEU A 294 14.20 12.89 0.71
CA LEU A 294 14.84 14.13 1.13
C LEU A 294 15.96 13.87 2.14
N ASP A 295 17.05 14.62 2.01
CA ASP A 295 18.09 14.69 3.02
C ASP A 295 17.56 15.47 4.25
N PRO A 296 17.51 14.85 5.45
CA PRO A 296 16.98 15.52 6.64
C PRO A 296 17.82 16.68 7.16
N VAL A 297 19.07 16.80 6.70
CA VAL A 297 20.03 17.83 7.16
C VAL A 297 20.35 18.82 6.04
N GLY A 298 20.39 18.35 4.80
CA GLY A 298 20.74 19.13 3.62
C GLY A 298 19.52 19.48 2.77
N GLU A 299 19.79 20.09 1.61
CA GLU A 299 18.75 20.46 0.62
C GLU A 299 18.68 19.45 -0.55
N GLY A 300 19.37 18.31 -0.41
CA GLY A 300 19.49 17.27 -1.43
C GLY A 300 18.58 16.08 -1.23
N LEU A 301 19.01 14.97 -1.82
CA LEU A 301 18.36 13.67 -1.70
C LEU A 301 19.32 12.65 -1.12
N VAL A 302 18.79 11.66 -0.38
CA VAL A 302 19.51 10.52 0.15
C VAL A 302 18.81 9.23 -0.24
N ASP A 303 19.61 8.14 -0.39
CA ASP A 303 19.15 6.77 -0.64
C ASP A 303 19.71 5.79 0.40
N ARG A 304 20.51 6.31 1.34
CA ARG A 304 21.15 5.52 2.39
C ARG A 304 21.01 6.21 3.74
N ALA A 305 20.78 5.42 4.76
CA ALA A 305 20.77 5.85 6.16
C ALA A 305 22.01 5.33 6.90
N PRO A 306 22.47 6.00 7.98
CA PRO A 306 23.50 5.49 8.85
C PRO A 306 23.15 4.11 9.42
N ASP A 307 24.14 3.22 9.52
CA ASP A 307 24.03 1.90 10.14
C ASP A 307 25.35 1.55 10.82
N GLY A 308 25.40 1.71 12.14
CA GLY A 308 26.66 1.62 12.89
C GLY A 308 27.71 2.59 12.34
N ASP A 309 28.90 2.06 12.00
CA ASP A 309 29.97 2.82 11.37
C ASP A 309 29.84 2.95 9.84
N GLY A 310 28.75 2.44 9.25
CA GLY A 310 28.50 2.39 7.81
C GLY A 310 27.20 3.07 7.40
N THR A 311 26.74 2.72 6.19
CA THR A 311 25.44 3.13 5.67
C THR A 311 24.75 1.97 4.95
N GLN A 312 23.44 1.90 5.05
CA GLN A 312 22.61 0.90 4.34
C GLN A 312 21.58 1.57 3.45
N PRO A 313 21.09 0.91 2.38
CA PRO A 313 19.97 1.43 1.59
C PRO A 313 18.75 1.68 2.47
N ILE A 314 18.08 2.81 2.25
CA ILE A 314 16.87 3.16 2.99
C ILE A 314 15.77 2.14 2.63
N SER A 315 15.39 1.30 3.59
CA SER A 315 14.42 0.22 3.40
C SER A 315 13.63 -0.01 4.68
N GLY A 316 12.34 -0.34 4.56
CA GLY A 316 11.47 -0.58 5.71
C GLY A 316 10.00 -0.37 5.41
N THR A 317 9.12 -1.04 6.16
CA THR A 317 7.67 -0.79 6.09
C THR A 317 7.32 0.66 6.41
N SER A 318 8.19 1.35 7.18
CA SER A 318 8.09 2.79 7.46
C SER A 318 8.10 3.67 6.19
N TYR A 319 8.64 3.15 5.08
CA TYR A 319 8.68 3.83 3.79
C TYR A 319 7.64 3.29 2.81
N ALA A 320 6.99 2.16 3.12
CA ALA A 320 5.83 1.65 2.40
C ALA A 320 4.55 2.43 2.77
N ALA A 321 4.35 2.69 4.07
CA ALA A 321 3.19 3.44 4.57
C ALA A 321 3.04 4.83 3.90
N PRO A 322 4.07 5.69 3.78
CA PRO A 322 3.95 6.98 3.12
C PRO A 322 3.61 6.89 1.62
N VAL A 323 3.99 5.82 0.92
CA VAL A 323 3.54 5.58 -0.47
C VAL A 323 2.02 5.46 -0.51
N VAL A 324 1.46 4.64 0.38
CA VAL A 324 0.00 4.46 0.47
C VAL A 324 -0.69 5.71 0.98
N ALA A 325 -0.11 6.43 1.96
CA ALA A 325 -0.65 7.70 2.44
C ALA A 325 -0.74 8.75 1.32
N GLY A 326 0.26 8.81 0.43
CA GLY A 326 0.24 9.62 -0.77
C GLY A 326 -0.88 9.19 -1.74
N TYR A 327 -1.09 7.89 -1.97
CA TYR A 327 -2.19 7.37 -2.81
C TYR A 327 -3.55 7.72 -2.23
N VAL A 328 -3.71 7.58 -0.91
CA VAL A 328 -4.92 7.99 -0.19
C VAL A 328 -5.19 9.49 -0.36
N ALA A 329 -4.16 10.33 -0.28
CA ALA A 329 -4.31 11.78 -0.49
C ALA A 329 -4.74 12.09 -1.93
N LEU A 330 -4.17 11.45 -2.94
CA LEU A 330 -4.62 11.58 -4.33
C LEU A 330 -6.07 11.14 -4.50
N LEU A 331 -6.45 9.97 -3.98
CA LEU A 331 -7.80 9.44 -4.05
C LEU A 331 -8.83 10.37 -3.38
N ARG A 332 -8.54 10.85 -2.16
CA ARG A 332 -9.42 11.76 -1.43
C ARG A 332 -9.61 13.11 -2.12
N SER A 333 -8.60 13.60 -2.85
CA SER A 333 -8.70 14.87 -3.57
C SER A 333 -9.71 14.81 -4.72
N VAL A 334 -9.91 13.65 -5.35
CA VAL A 334 -10.89 13.44 -6.43
C VAL A 334 -12.22 12.87 -5.93
N ALA A 335 -12.23 12.25 -4.77
CA ALA A 335 -13.41 11.63 -4.17
C ALA A 335 -13.64 12.08 -2.71
N PRO A 336 -13.78 13.40 -2.44
CA PRO A 336 -13.87 13.94 -1.09
C PRO A 336 -15.15 13.50 -0.34
N HIS A 337 -16.12 12.94 -1.04
CA HIS A 337 -17.37 12.41 -0.47
C HIS A 337 -17.22 11.03 0.16
N LEU A 338 -16.13 10.32 -0.12
CA LEU A 338 -15.89 9.00 0.47
C LEU A 338 -15.54 9.13 1.95
N THR A 339 -16.07 8.21 2.75
CA THR A 339 -15.64 8.06 4.14
C THR A 339 -14.25 7.44 4.21
N ALA A 340 -13.56 7.61 5.36
CA ALA A 340 -12.24 7.01 5.58
C ALA A 340 -12.27 5.49 5.31
N ARG A 341 -13.28 4.78 5.83
CA ARG A 341 -13.45 3.33 5.60
C ARG A 341 -13.69 2.96 4.14
N GLN A 342 -14.44 3.80 3.40
CA GLN A 342 -14.64 3.59 1.95
C GLN A 342 -13.35 3.81 1.16
N VAL A 343 -12.50 4.75 1.61
CA VAL A 343 -11.19 4.96 0.99
C VAL A 343 -10.26 3.79 1.27
N MET A 344 -10.15 3.31 2.54
CA MET A 344 -9.36 2.13 2.89
C MET A 344 -9.80 0.93 2.05
N LYS A 345 -11.09 0.61 2.09
CA LYS A 345 -11.63 -0.49 1.27
C LYS A 345 -11.38 -0.33 -0.24
N ARG A 346 -11.37 0.86 -0.77
CA ARG A 346 -11.05 1.11 -2.18
C ARG A 346 -9.60 0.75 -2.49
N ILE A 347 -8.65 1.12 -1.62
CA ILE A 347 -7.24 0.77 -1.77
C ILE A 347 -7.06 -0.77 -1.73
N GLU A 348 -7.74 -1.45 -0.82
CA GLU A 348 -7.74 -2.91 -0.71
C GLU A 348 -8.33 -3.58 -1.97
N ASP A 349 -9.53 -3.17 -2.38
CA ASP A 349 -10.27 -3.79 -3.49
C ASP A 349 -9.58 -3.62 -4.85
N THR A 350 -8.73 -2.61 -4.99
CA THR A 350 -8.00 -2.34 -6.24
C THR A 350 -6.55 -2.79 -6.20
N ALA A 351 -6.07 -3.30 -5.07
CA ALA A 351 -4.71 -3.84 -4.96
C ALA A 351 -4.52 -5.02 -5.93
N LEU A 352 -3.29 -5.15 -6.44
CA LEU A 352 -2.92 -6.25 -7.33
C LEU A 352 -2.67 -7.50 -6.48
N PRO A 353 -3.54 -8.51 -6.55
CA PRO A 353 -3.48 -9.63 -5.62
C PRO A 353 -2.26 -10.51 -5.86
N ALA A 354 -1.71 -11.05 -4.77
CA ALA A 354 -0.72 -12.10 -4.84
C ALA A 354 -1.34 -13.41 -5.36
N ALA A 355 -0.52 -14.31 -5.92
CA ALA A 355 -0.98 -15.63 -6.30
C ALA A 355 -1.53 -16.39 -5.06
N GLY A 356 -2.78 -16.83 -5.11
CA GLY A 356 -3.43 -17.56 -4.00
C GLY A 356 -4.35 -16.74 -3.12
N GLY A 357 -4.54 -15.45 -3.39
CA GLY A 357 -5.46 -14.57 -2.67
C GLY A 357 -4.77 -13.78 -1.53
N TRP A 358 -5.48 -13.55 -0.42
CA TRP A 358 -4.97 -12.82 0.73
C TRP A 358 -3.67 -13.45 1.29
N ASN A 359 -2.72 -12.62 1.68
CA ASN A 359 -1.39 -13.07 2.13
C ASN A 359 -0.96 -12.23 3.35
N PRO A 360 -0.44 -12.85 4.43
CA PRO A 360 -0.10 -12.13 5.67
C PRO A 360 1.05 -11.11 5.55
N HIS A 361 1.82 -11.11 4.45
CA HIS A 361 2.85 -10.11 4.19
C HIS A 361 2.35 -8.95 3.32
N THR A 362 1.36 -9.19 2.45
CA THR A 362 0.92 -8.23 1.43
C THR A 362 -0.57 -7.93 1.48
N GLY A 363 -1.31 -8.56 2.41
CA GLY A 363 -2.75 -8.39 2.53
C GLY A 363 -3.48 -8.73 1.24
N HIS A 364 -4.30 -7.82 0.76
CA HIS A 364 -5.03 -7.90 -0.51
C HIS A 364 -4.11 -7.81 -1.74
N GLY A 365 -2.86 -7.36 -1.56
CA GLY A 365 -1.87 -7.30 -2.62
C GLY A 365 -1.07 -5.99 -2.65
N VAL A 366 -0.34 -5.79 -3.74
CA VAL A 366 0.43 -4.56 -3.97
C VAL A 366 -0.52 -3.44 -4.42
N VAL A 367 -0.40 -2.27 -3.80
CA VAL A 367 -1.26 -1.12 -4.12
C VAL A 367 -1.20 -0.73 -5.60
N ASP A 368 -2.36 -0.48 -6.21
CA ASP A 368 -2.49 0.02 -7.58
C ASP A 368 -3.13 1.41 -7.58
N LEU A 369 -2.28 2.45 -7.71
CA LEU A 369 -2.73 3.83 -7.78
C LEU A 369 -3.73 4.07 -8.91
N ARG A 370 -3.45 3.49 -10.08
CA ARG A 370 -4.30 3.68 -11.25
C ARG A 370 -5.66 3.02 -11.04
N GLY A 371 -5.68 1.77 -10.60
CA GLY A 371 -6.92 1.07 -10.28
C GLY A 371 -7.78 1.82 -9.28
N ALA A 372 -7.15 2.37 -8.22
CA ALA A 372 -7.86 3.14 -7.20
C ALA A 372 -8.49 4.44 -7.74
N LEU A 373 -7.78 5.18 -8.62
CA LEU A 373 -8.27 6.41 -9.22
C LEU A 373 -9.32 6.16 -10.33
N ASP A 374 -9.08 5.19 -11.23
CA ASP A 374 -10.00 4.86 -12.33
C ASP A 374 -11.36 4.37 -11.82
N ALA A 375 -11.38 3.75 -10.66
CA ALA A 375 -12.61 3.26 -10.04
C ALA A 375 -13.54 4.39 -9.52
N VAL A 376 -13.03 5.59 -9.27
CA VAL A 376 -13.81 6.78 -8.84
C VAL A 376 -13.91 7.85 -9.94
N HIS A 377 -13.02 7.80 -10.90
CA HIS A 377 -12.95 8.71 -12.02
C HIS A 377 -12.63 7.91 -13.29
N PRO A 378 -13.62 7.11 -13.81
CA PRO A 378 -13.37 6.27 -14.97
C PRO A 378 -12.86 7.12 -16.13
N ALA A 379 -11.70 6.75 -16.68
CA ALA A 379 -11.15 7.40 -17.85
C ALA A 379 -12.23 7.45 -18.94
N ALA A 380 -12.35 8.59 -19.61
CA ALA A 380 -13.25 8.68 -20.78
C ALA A 380 -12.90 7.52 -21.73
N PRO A 381 -13.89 6.79 -22.24
CA PRO A 381 -13.63 5.70 -23.18
C PRO A 381 -12.76 6.24 -24.32
N PRO A 382 -11.73 5.51 -24.76
CA PRO A 382 -10.88 5.95 -25.85
C PRO A 382 -11.80 6.37 -27.03
N PRO A 383 -11.51 7.46 -27.72
CA PRO A 383 -12.32 7.92 -28.83
C PRO A 383 -12.55 6.71 -29.76
N ALA A 384 -13.80 6.43 -30.04
CA ALA A 384 -14.16 5.31 -30.91
C ALA A 384 -13.26 5.39 -32.13
N ARG A 385 -12.43 4.38 -32.36
CA ARG A 385 -11.67 4.30 -33.59
C ARG A 385 -12.68 4.48 -34.72
N PRO A 386 -12.48 5.44 -35.62
CA PRO A 386 -13.38 5.57 -36.76
C PRO A 386 -13.45 4.18 -37.38
N VAL A 387 -14.64 3.59 -37.35
CA VAL A 387 -14.88 2.34 -38.07
C VAL A 387 -14.59 2.71 -39.51
N ALA A 388 -13.51 2.18 -40.07
CA ALA A 388 -13.23 2.37 -41.48
C ALA A 388 -14.50 2.02 -42.21
N ALA A 389 -15.02 2.97 -43.00
CA ALA A 389 -16.24 2.73 -43.78
C ALA A 389 -15.98 1.42 -44.53
N VAL A 390 -16.78 0.41 -44.24
CA VAL A 390 -16.73 -0.84 -44.98
C VAL A 390 -17.06 -0.45 -46.38
N SER A 391 -16.08 -0.42 -47.28
CA SER A 391 -16.36 -0.28 -48.72
C SER A 391 -17.37 -1.37 -49.08
N PRO A 392 -18.48 -1.03 -49.76
CA PRO A 392 -19.45 -2.05 -50.15
C PRO A 392 -18.69 -3.17 -50.84
N ALA A 393 -18.83 -4.37 -50.33
CA ALA A 393 -18.21 -5.54 -50.93
C ALA A 393 -18.61 -5.59 -52.41
N ALA A 394 -17.63 -5.68 -53.30
CA ALA A 394 -17.91 -5.88 -54.72
C ALA A 394 -18.88 -7.07 -54.83
N GLU A 395 -20.03 -6.88 -55.49
CA GLU A 395 -21.01 -7.95 -55.68
C GLU A 395 -20.30 -9.18 -56.26
N ASP A 396 -20.21 -10.23 -55.49
CA ASP A 396 -19.64 -11.50 -55.95
C ASP A 396 -20.63 -12.16 -56.90
N THR A 397 -20.41 -11.96 -58.19
CA THR A 397 -21.24 -12.57 -59.28
C THR A 397 -21.05 -14.08 -59.39
N ARG A 398 -20.26 -14.74 -58.59
CA ARG A 398 -20.02 -16.20 -58.63
C ARG A 398 -21.27 -17.02 -58.31
N PRO A 399 -22.19 -16.66 -57.38
CA PRO A 399 -23.42 -17.41 -57.18
C PRO A 399 -24.34 -17.45 -58.42
N GLY A 400 -24.43 -16.33 -59.17
CA GLY A 400 -25.24 -16.26 -60.37
C GLY A 400 -24.69 -17.15 -61.49
N ARG A 401 -23.39 -17.24 -61.68
CA ARG A 401 -22.74 -18.10 -62.70
C ARG A 401 -22.88 -19.59 -62.37
N ILE A 402 -22.80 -19.97 -61.11
CA ILE A 402 -23.03 -21.36 -60.67
C ILE A 402 -24.50 -21.77 -60.89
N ALA A 403 -25.45 -20.89 -60.55
CA ALA A 403 -26.89 -21.15 -60.73
C ALA A 403 -27.26 -21.30 -62.21
N THR A 404 -26.74 -20.47 -63.11
CA THR A 404 -27.02 -20.61 -64.60
C THR A 404 -26.30 -21.83 -65.14
N ALA A 405 -25.13 -22.23 -64.76
CA ALA A 405 -24.49 -23.45 -65.18
C ALA A 405 -25.24 -24.70 -64.68
N GLY A 406 -25.74 -24.71 -63.48
CA GLY A 406 -26.57 -25.76 -62.89
C GLY A 406 -27.93 -25.95 -63.65
N ALA A 407 -28.58 -24.86 -63.94
CA ALA A 407 -29.84 -24.90 -64.70
C ALA A 407 -29.63 -25.44 -66.12
N ALA A 408 -28.54 -25.06 -66.81
CA ALA A 408 -28.24 -25.58 -68.14
C ALA A 408 -27.93 -27.08 -68.11
N LEU A 409 -27.24 -27.59 -67.12
CA LEU A 409 -26.98 -29.01 -66.93
C LEU A 409 -28.27 -29.82 -66.67
N CYS A 410 -29.16 -29.32 -65.82
CA CYS A 410 -30.42 -29.97 -65.55
C CYS A 410 -31.32 -30.05 -66.81
N LEU A 411 -31.35 -28.99 -67.63
CA LEU A 411 -32.14 -29.00 -68.94
C LEU A 411 -31.50 -30.00 -69.92
N ALA A 412 -30.22 -30.10 -70.02
CA ALA A 412 -29.51 -31.07 -70.86
C ALA A 412 -29.85 -32.53 -70.48
N VAL A 413 -29.82 -32.84 -69.17
CA VAL A 413 -30.16 -34.16 -68.63
C VAL A 413 -31.66 -34.49 -68.92
N ALA A 414 -32.58 -33.53 -68.78
CA ALA A 414 -33.99 -33.70 -69.05
C ALA A 414 -34.25 -34.00 -70.56
N MET A 415 -33.57 -33.27 -71.46
CA MET A 415 -33.67 -33.50 -72.90
C MET A 415 -33.16 -34.89 -73.31
N VAL A 416 -32.03 -35.33 -72.73
CA VAL A 416 -31.52 -36.71 -73.02
C VAL A 416 -32.47 -37.76 -72.49
N SER A 417 -33.10 -37.56 -71.34
CA SER A 417 -34.05 -38.48 -70.75
C SER A 417 -35.34 -38.62 -71.65
N ILE A 418 -35.81 -37.48 -72.21
CA ILE A 418 -36.99 -37.46 -73.10
C ILE A 418 -36.63 -38.14 -74.44
N ALA A 419 -35.44 -37.92 -74.99
CA ALA A 419 -34.97 -38.54 -76.20
C ALA A 419 -34.85 -40.08 -76.09
N THR A 420 -34.26 -40.54 -74.98
CA THR A 420 -34.12 -41.99 -74.71
C THR A 420 -35.44 -42.67 -74.36
N GLY A 421 -36.38 -41.96 -73.75
CA GLY A 421 -37.75 -42.46 -73.50
C GLY A 421 -38.56 -42.63 -74.74
N ARG A 422 -38.36 -41.80 -75.79
CA ARG A 422 -39.03 -41.95 -77.11
C ARG A 422 -38.51 -43.11 -77.96
N LEU A 423 -37.30 -43.56 -77.72
CA LEU A 423 -36.66 -44.67 -78.41
C LEU A 423 -37.06 -46.06 -77.84
N ARG A 424 -37.71 -46.12 -76.69
CA ARG A 424 -38.11 -47.34 -75.99
C ARG A 424 -39.62 -47.59 -75.96
N ARG A 425 -40.41 -47.19 -76.99
CA ARG A 425 -41.78 -47.63 -77.10
C ARG A 425 -41.81 -49.02 -77.74
N PRO A 426 -42.25 -50.09 -77.04
CA PRO A 426 -42.49 -51.39 -77.64
C PRO A 426 -43.80 -51.31 -78.47
N ARG A 427 -43.73 -51.84 -79.69
CA ARG A 427 -44.94 -52.12 -80.53
C ARG A 427 -45.56 -53.37 -79.96
N HIS A 428 -46.74 -53.24 -79.34
CA HIS A 428 -47.63 -54.38 -79.06
C HIS A 428 -48.49 -54.60 -80.32
N GLY A 429 -48.23 -55.67 -81.04
CA GLY A 429 -49.15 -56.25 -81.95
C GLY A 429 -50.13 -57.17 -81.20
N VAL A 430 -51.41 -57.02 -81.46
CA VAL A 430 -52.45 -57.88 -80.98
C VAL A 430 -52.58 -59.00 -82.03
N PRO A 431 -52.63 -60.29 -81.66
CA PRO A 431 -53.24 -61.33 -82.51
C PRO A 431 -54.73 -61.50 -82.12
N LEU A 432 -55.55 -61.59 -83.14
CA LEU A 432 -56.89 -62.16 -83.12
C LEU A 432 -56.80 -63.68 -83.11
N ASP A 433 -57.45 -64.32 -82.16
CA ASP A 433 -58.48 -65.35 -82.17
C ASP A 433 -58.92 -65.71 -80.75
#